data_c4f6fe73deeb5569317b0bd0aa113f89
#
_entry.id   c4f6fe73deeb5569317b0bd0aa113f89
#
_cell.length_a   1.000
_cell.length_b   1.000
_cell.length_c   1.000
_cell.angle_alpha   90.00
_cell.angle_beta   90.00
_cell.angle_gamma   90.00
#
_symmetry.space_group_name_H-M   'P 1'
#
loop_
_entity.id
_entity.type
_entity.pdbx_description
1 polymer ?
#
loop_
_entity_poly.entity_id
_entity_poly.type
_entity_poly.pdbx_seq_one_letter_code
_entity_poly.pdbx_strand_id
1 'polypeptide(L)'
;MLFARDKVNEVAPLKESAQPSNVVEPPTGAQKKHEPPVEKRRWQIFFTVPLAIATALAVHWLAARQEPPGETHLYTYLLSALLVVSIVAVALQSLWSILRDWMRASCPLIAAAVLFLAGWEMATSGFRWFPMPYFPSPAAVLQSLVTDRDLLFDSTCHSLILLLCGYALGVAVGLFSGVCIGWSHQVRYWGMPLLKIVGPIPATAWIPLAMVLSPSAMVSAMALIALAVWFPVTMLTASGVSNTRAAYLDVARTLGAGRAFLIFRVAIPAALPSIFIGLFMGLGASFLTLVVAETVGVKSGLGWYVSWAQGWAEYRKVYAALLIMAAFFSTIMTALFKVRDRVLVWQKGVIKW
;
A
#
# COMPACT_ATOMS: atom_id res chain seq x y z
N MET A 1 19.40 -60.76 21.32
CA MET A 1 20.49 -60.30 22.19
C MET A 1 20.00 -59.03 22.85
N LEU A 2 19.53 -59.16 24.00
CA LEU A 2 20.04 -58.96 25.36
C LEU A 2 19.95 -57.52 25.81
N PHE A 3 19.02 -57.33 26.74
CA PHE A 3 19.14 -56.86 28.16
C PHE A 3 19.31 -55.36 28.30
N ALA A 4 18.75 -54.65 29.21
CA ALA A 4 17.87 -54.91 30.35
C ALA A 4 17.54 -53.58 31.03
N ARG A 5 16.39 -53.49 31.61
CA ARG A 5 16.02 -53.22 33.01
C ARG A 5 16.17 -51.82 33.59
N ASP A 6 15.00 -51.34 33.95
CA ASP A 6 14.56 -50.87 35.27
C ASP A 6 15.50 -49.97 36.11
N LYS A 7 14.97 -48.80 36.48
CA LYS A 7 14.89 -48.43 37.91
C LYS A 7 13.74 -47.45 38.15
N VAL A 8 12.74 -47.98 38.84
CA VAL A 8 11.82 -47.27 39.73
C VAL A 8 12.59 -46.89 40.97
N ASN A 9 12.46 -45.69 41.47
CA ASN A 9 12.58 -45.29 42.89
C ASN A 9 12.10 -43.83 42.98
N GLU A 10 11.12 -43.62 43.70
CA GLU A 10 10.91 -43.51 45.13
C GLU A 10 10.50 -42.06 45.49
N VAL A 11 9.27 -41.99 45.90
CA VAL A 11 8.63 -40.80 46.49
C VAL A 11 9.17 -40.63 47.90
N ALA A 12 9.67 -39.44 48.27
CA ALA A 12 9.96 -39.06 49.64
C ALA A 12 9.13 -37.79 50.00
N PRO A 13 8.63 -37.72 51.22
CA PRO A 13 7.56 -36.82 51.63
C PRO A 13 8.05 -35.42 51.99
N LEU A 14 7.17 -34.48 51.79
CA LEU A 14 7.20 -33.09 52.23
C LEU A 14 7.47 -32.94 53.75
N LYS A 15 8.51 -32.22 54.09
CA LYS A 15 8.64 -31.61 55.42
C LYS A 15 8.23 -30.14 55.35
N GLU A 16 7.15 -29.89 55.95
CA GLU A 16 6.66 -28.60 56.39
C GLU A 16 7.58 -28.05 57.50
N SER A 17 8.21 -26.89 57.23
CA SER A 17 8.83 -26.10 58.34
C SER A 17 8.50 -24.64 58.08
N ALA A 18 7.54 -24.21 58.83
CA ALA A 18 7.24 -22.79 59.01
C ALA A 18 8.41 -22.09 59.73
N GLN A 19 8.85 -20.95 59.16
CA GLN A 19 9.52 -19.90 59.92
C GLN A 19 9.15 -18.50 59.41
N PRO A 20 9.20 -17.48 60.27
CA PRO A 20 8.34 -16.33 60.23
C PRO A 20 8.89 -15.18 59.36
N SER A 21 7.94 -14.41 58.88
CA SER A 21 8.03 -13.12 58.21
C SER A 21 9.13 -12.19 58.72
N ASN A 22 10.12 -11.91 57.88
CA ASN A 22 10.88 -10.66 57.91
C ASN A 22 10.21 -9.67 56.97
N VAL A 23 9.48 -8.75 57.54
CA VAL A 23 9.00 -7.53 56.91
C VAL A 23 10.24 -6.66 56.66
N VAL A 24 10.73 -6.66 55.41
CA VAL A 24 11.72 -5.67 54.99
C VAL A 24 10.94 -4.41 54.60
N GLU A 25 11.04 -3.39 55.45
CA GLU A 25 10.58 -2.04 55.10
C GLU A 25 11.30 -1.55 53.85
N PRO A 26 10.58 -0.95 52.87
CA PRO A 26 11.23 -0.39 51.68
C PRO A 26 12.04 0.85 52.09
N PRO A 27 13.23 1.07 51.52
CA PRO A 27 14.06 2.23 51.83
C PRO A 27 13.34 3.53 51.43
N THR A 28 12.99 4.28 52.44
CA THR A 28 12.49 5.66 52.38
C THR A 28 13.62 6.51 51.82
N GLY A 29 13.53 6.90 50.54
CA GLY A 29 14.54 7.80 49.96
C GLY A 29 14.73 7.75 48.45
N ALA A 30 13.78 7.25 47.66
CA ALA A 30 13.81 7.46 46.22
C ALA A 30 13.32 8.89 45.94
N GLN A 31 14.26 9.81 45.73
CA GLN A 31 13.99 11.10 45.08
C GLN A 31 13.21 10.86 43.82
N LYS A 32 11.91 11.23 43.82
CA LYS A 32 11.12 11.38 42.56
C LYS A 32 11.90 12.36 41.68
N LYS A 33 12.59 11.84 40.68
CA LYS A 33 13.01 12.65 39.52
C LYS A 33 11.77 13.40 39.05
N HIS A 34 11.78 14.71 39.17
CA HIS A 34 10.80 15.59 38.56
C HIS A 34 10.85 15.36 37.05
N GLU A 35 10.03 14.43 36.58
CA GLU A 35 9.69 14.42 35.16
C GLU A 35 8.98 15.74 34.86
N PRO A 36 9.44 16.51 33.86
CA PRO A 36 8.77 17.75 33.49
C PRO A 36 7.33 17.41 33.11
N PRO A 37 6.35 18.24 33.49
CA PRO A 37 4.94 17.92 33.32
C PRO A 37 4.64 17.61 31.85
N VAL A 38 4.12 16.42 31.61
CA VAL A 38 3.74 15.85 30.31
C VAL A 38 2.83 16.80 29.50
N GLU A 39 2.21 17.74 30.15
CA GLU A 39 1.31 18.73 29.57
C GLU A 39 2.03 19.81 28.72
N LYS A 40 3.21 20.28 29.12
CA LYS A 40 3.99 21.25 28.32
C LYS A 40 4.51 20.68 27.00
N ARG A 41 4.84 19.38 26.95
CA ARG A 41 5.28 18.69 25.73
C ARG A 41 4.13 18.49 24.72
N ARG A 42 2.88 18.50 25.19
CA ARG A 42 1.68 18.33 24.32
C ARG A 42 1.36 19.56 23.46
N TRP A 43 1.64 20.75 23.93
CA TRP A 43 1.35 22.00 23.18
C TRP A 43 2.37 22.27 22.07
N GLN A 44 3.60 21.85 22.23
CA GLN A 44 4.66 22.04 21.22
C GLN A 44 4.38 21.31 19.91
N ILE A 45 3.63 20.19 19.94
CA ILE A 45 3.29 19.39 18.77
C ILE A 45 2.47 20.20 17.75
N PHE A 46 1.61 21.09 18.20
CA PHE A 46 0.75 21.90 17.32
C PHE A 46 1.53 22.96 16.52
N PHE A 47 2.65 23.43 17.03
CA PHE A 47 3.49 24.41 16.37
C PHE A 47 4.49 23.79 15.39
N THR A 48 4.63 22.47 15.38
CA THR A 48 5.60 21.79 14.50
C THR A 48 5.31 22.02 13.02
N VAL A 49 4.04 22.01 12.59
CA VAL A 49 3.65 22.21 11.20
C VAL A 49 3.87 23.67 10.75
N PRO A 50 3.36 24.70 11.44
CA PRO A 50 3.67 26.09 11.07
C PRO A 50 5.17 26.38 11.02
N LEU A 51 5.95 25.87 11.97
CA LEU A 51 7.40 26.03 12.01
C LEU A 51 8.06 25.33 10.82
N ALA A 52 7.65 24.10 10.51
CA ALA A 52 8.18 23.36 9.36
C ALA A 52 7.86 24.08 8.03
N ILE A 53 6.66 24.62 7.87
CA ILE A 53 6.28 25.38 6.66
C ILE A 53 7.04 26.71 6.59
N ALA A 54 7.22 27.40 7.73
CA ALA A 54 8.02 28.62 7.77
C ALA A 54 9.49 28.37 7.41
N THR A 55 10.09 27.26 7.88
CA THR A 55 11.44 26.84 7.48
C THR A 55 11.49 26.48 6.00
N ALA A 56 10.48 25.75 5.48
CA ALA A 56 10.39 25.44 4.05
C ALA A 56 10.29 26.70 3.19
N LEU A 57 9.50 27.69 3.61
CA LEU A 57 9.37 28.99 2.92
C LEU A 57 10.68 29.77 2.94
N ALA A 58 11.42 29.77 4.05
CA ALA A 58 12.73 30.41 4.15
C ALA A 58 13.76 29.72 3.24
N VAL A 59 13.79 28.39 3.22
CA VAL A 59 14.64 27.60 2.30
C VAL A 59 14.30 27.91 0.85
N HIS A 60 13.00 27.91 0.51
CA HIS A 60 12.53 28.24 -0.83
C HIS A 60 12.98 29.65 -1.26
N TRP A 61 12.83 30.64 -0.39
CA TRP A 61 13.25 32.02 -0.71
C TRP A 61 14.76 32.15 -0.94
N LEU A 62 15.57 31.39 -0.22
CA LEU A 62 17.00 31.31 -0.41
C LEU A 62 17.36 30.59 -1.72
N ALA A 63 16.68 29.48 -2.03
CA ALA A 63 16.88 28.67 -3.23
C ALA A 63 16.37 29.39 -4.50
N ALA A 64 15.22 30.07 -4.42
CA ALA A 64 14.58 30.77 -5.54
C ALA A 64 15.43 31.90 -6.14
N ARG A 65 16.42 32.43 -5.41
CA ARG A 65 17.39 33.40 -5.95
C ARG A 65 18.26 32.84 -7.06
N GLN A 66 18.31 31.53 -7.24
CA GLN A 66 19.16 30.83 -8.21
C GLN A 66 18.35 30.24 -9.38
N GLU A 67 17.02 30.31 -9.36
CA GLU A 67 16.12 29.80 -10.42
C GLU A 67 15.54 30.93 -11.27
N PRO A 68 15.11 30.66 -12.53
CA PRO A 68 14.47 31.66 -13.38
C PRO A 68 13.18 32.20 -12.75
N PRO A 69 12.93 33.52 -12.82
CA PRO A 69 11.72 34.13 -12.26
C PRO A 69 10.50 33.70 -13.06
N GLY A 70 9.71 32.81 -12.60
CA GLY A 70 8.48 32.31 -13.25
C GLY A 70 8.06 30.93 -12.75
N GLU A 71 9.02 30.09 -12.41
CA GLU A 71 8.75 28.73 -11.92
C GLU A 71 8.49 28.69 -10.40
N THR A 72 8.83 29.76 -9.67
CA THR A 72 8.84 29.79 -8.19
C THR A 72 7.57 30.34 -7.55
N HIS A 73 6.82 31.19 -8.26
CA HIS A 73 5.66 31.89 -7.66
C HIS A 73 4.55 30.96 -7.17
N LEU A 74 4.24 29.90 -7.93
CA LEU A 74 3.16 28.99 -7.58
C LEU A 74 3.47 28.24 -6.27
N TYR A 75 4.71 27.80 -6.09
CA TYR A 75 5.14 27.10 -4.89
C TYR A 75 5.19 28.04 -3.67
N THR A 76 5.62 29.27 -3.85
CA THR A 76 5.59 30.32 -2.82
C THR A 76 4.14 30.57 -2.36
N TYR A 77 3.20 30.70 -3.30
CA TYR A 77 1.77 30.89 -2.95
C TYR A 77 1.21 29.68 -2.21
N LEU A 78 1.55 28.46 -2.63
CA LEU A 78 1.11 27.23 -1.97
C LEU A 78 1.65 27.14 -0.54
N LEU A 79 2.97 27.36 -0.33
CA LEU A 79 3.56 27.34 1.00
C LEU A 79 2.98 28.45 1.91
N SER A 80 2.79 29.65 1.38
CA SER A 80 2.19 30.76 2.16
C SER A 80 0.74 30.48 2.53
N ALA A 81 -0.07 29.94 1.62
CA ALA A 81 -1.44 29.51 1.90
C ALA A 81 -1.48 28.40 2.96
N LEU A 82 -0.61 27.37 2.84
CA LEU A 82 -0.50 26.31 3.84
C LEU A 82 -0.05 26.84 5.21
N LEU A 83 0.83 27.84 5.24
CA LEU A 83 1.25 28.48 6.48
C LEU A 83 0.05 29.18 7.17
N VAL A 84 -0.72 29.94 6.42
CA VAL A 84 -1.94 30.60 6.95
C VAL A 84 -2.93 29.56 7.46
N VAL A 85 -3.22 28.52 6.68
CA VAL A 85 -4.13 27.45 7.09
C VAL A 85 -3.64 26.74 8.35
N SER A 86 -2.34 26.47 8.45
CA SER A 86 -1.77 25.81 9.63
C SER A 86 -1.85 26.69 10.89
N ILE A 87 -1.63 28.00 10.77
CA ILE A 87 -1.78 28.97 11.87
C ILE A 87 -3.25 29.05 12.32
N VAL A 88 -4.18 29.13 11.36
CA VAL A 88 -5.63 29.15 11.66
C VAL A 88 -6.05 27.83 12.34
N ALA A 89 -5.55 26.69 11.88
CA ALA A 89 -5.83 25.39 12.52
C ALA A 89 -5.31 25.33 13.96
N VAL A 90 -4.11 25.89 14.23
CA VAL A 90 -3.57 26.02 15.60
C VAL A 90 -4.44 26.93 16.47
N ALA A 91 -4.99 28.02 15.92
CA ALA A 91 -5.90 28.89 16.65
C ALA A 91 -7.24 28.21 16.97
N LEU A 92 -7.81 27.50 15.99
CA LEU A 92 -9.12 26.84 16.10
C LEU A 92 -9.10 25.52 16.92
N GLN A 93 -7.95 24.90 17.15
CA GLN A 93 -7.84 23.65 17.92
C GLN A 93 -8.40 23.74 19.35
N SER A 94 -8.43 24.96 19.94
CA SER A 94 -8.98 25.20 21.26
C SER A 94 -10.51 25.06 21.28
N LEU A 95 -11.16 25.30 20.14
CA LEU A 95 -12.62 25.30 20.00
C LEU A 95 -13.15 23.90 19.62
N TRP A 96 -12.35 23.08 18.91
CA TRP A 96 -12.78 21.78 18.39
C TRP A 96 -11.90 20.65 18.86
N SER A 97 -12.44 19.76 19.73
CA SER A 97 -11.74 18.58 20.25
C SER A 97 -11.33 17.60 19.14
N ILE A 98 -12.20 17.39 18.12
CA ILE A 98 -11.94 16.51 16.98
C ILE A 98 -10.72 16.99 16.19
N LEU A 99 -10.63 18.29 15.91
CA LEU A 99 -9.49 18.91 15.21
C LEU A 99 -8.21 18.73 16.02
N ARG A 100 -8.28 18.96 17.33
CA ARG A 100 -7.13 18.81 18.24
C ARG A 100 -6.58 17.36 18.25
N ASP A 101 -7.45 16.37 18.30
CA ASP A 101 -7.03 14.97 18.34
C ASP A 101 -6.45 14.52 16.99
N TRP A 102 -7.05 14.97 15.89
CA TRP A 102 -6.50 14.76 14.55
C TRP A 102 -5.12 15.43 14.39
N MET A 103 -4.97 16.66 14.83
CA MET A 103 -3.70 17.38 14.78
C MET A 103 -2.61 16.68 15.61
N ARG A 104 -2.93 16.17 16.80
CA ARG A 104 -1.96 15.41 17.61
C ARG A 104 -1.41 14.20 16.89
N ALA A 105 -2.24 13.50 16.14
CA ALA A 105 -1.82 12.32 15.39
C ALA A 105 -1.07 12.68 14.09
N SER A 106 -1.49 13.75 13.40
CA SER A 106 -1.06 14.05 12.02
C SER A 106 0.08 15.09 11.96
N CYS A 107 0.15 16.05 12.89
CA CYS A 107 1.15 17.13 12.83
C CYS A 107 2.61 16.65 12.73
N PRO A 108 3.07 15.65 13.50
CA PRO A 108 4.47 15.20 13.38
C PRO A 108 4.78 14.64 12.00
N LEU A 109 3.86 13.90 11.40
CA LEU A 109 4.01 13.31 10.06
C LEU A 109 4.02 14.38 8.97
N ILE A 110 3.08 15.35 9.06
CA ILE A 110 3.00 16.47 8.11
C ILE A 110 4.26 17.33 8.21
N ALA A 111 4.71 17.67 9.43
CA ALA A 111 5.93 18.43 9.63
C ALA A 111 7.16 17.72 9.06
N ALA A 112 7.28 16.40 9.29
CA ALA A 112 8.36 15.60 8.72
C ALA A 112 8.33 15.59 7.18
N ALA A 113 7.14 15.45 6.56
CA ALA A 113 6.99 15.51 5.11
C ALA A 113 7.37 16.87 4.54
N VAL A 114 6.95 17.97 5.19
CA VAL A 114 7.31 19.34 4.76
C VAL A 114 8.80 19.58 4.88
N LEU A 115 9.43 19.15 5.98
CA LEU A 115 10.88 19.28 6.16
C LEU A 115 11.65 18.41 5.16
N PHE A 116 11.15 17.24 4.81
CA PHE A 116 11.72 16.40 3.75
C PHE A 116 11.68 17.13 2.40
N LEU A 117 10.57 17.75 2.03
CA LEU A 117 10.44 18.54 0.79
C LEU A 117 11.37 19.76 0.81
N ALA A 118 11.50 20.45 1.95
CA ALA A 118 12.45 21.55 2.11
C ALA A 118 13.91 21.09 1.96
N GLY A 119 14.25 19.93 2.54
CA GLY A 119 15.57 19.32 2.37
C GLY A 119 15.84 18.91 0.91
N TRP A 120 14.83 18.37 0.22
CA TRP A 120 14.96 18.08 -1.22
C TRP A 120 15.19 19.35 -2.03
N GLU A 121 14.42 20.40 -1.78
CA GLU A 121 14.61 21.69 -2.46
C GLU A 121 15.98 22.29 -2.21
N MET A 122 16.47 22.23 -0.96
CA MET A 122 17.81 22.69 -0.63
C MET A 122 18.90 21.88 -1.34
N ALA A 123 18.74 20.57 -1.46
CA ALA A 123 19.71 19.69 -2.13
C ALA A 123 19.71 19.89 -3.66
N THR A 124 18.56 20.19 -4.27
CA THR A 124 18.43 20.38 -5.73
C THR A 124 18.72 21.82 -6.14
N SER A 125 17.90 22.78 -5.72
CA SER A 125 18.00 24.18 -6.15
C SER A 125 19.03 24.98 -5.34
N GLY A 126 19.19 24.67 -4.03
CA GLY A 126 20.10 25.39 -3.14
C GLY A 126 21.56 25.00 -3.39
N PHE A 127 21.93 23.77 -3.03
CA PHE A 127 23.32 23.31 -3.13
C PHE A 127 23.70 22.73 -4.50
N ARG A 128 22.70 22.39 -5.35
CA ARG A 128 22.93 21.75 -6.66
C ARG A 128 23.77 20.48 -6.58
N TRP A 129 23.56 19.68 -5.53
CA TRP A 129 24.27 18.41 -5.34
C TRP A 129 23.90 17.37 -6.40
N PHE A 130 22.71 17.50 -6.97
CA PHE A 130 22.21 16.57 -7.97
C PHE A 130 22.27 17.16 -9.39
N PRO A 131 22.64 16.35 -10.39
CA PRO A 131 22.77 16.82 -11.76
C PRO A 131 21.41 17.17 -12.37
N MET A 132 21.32 18.39 -12.90
CA MET A 132 20.20 18.79 -13.76
C MET A 132 20.33 18.09 -15.12
N PRO A 133 19.23 17.70 -15.80
CA PRO A 133 17.81 17.90 -15.45
C PRO A 133 17.19 16.73 -14.65
N TYR A 134 17.96 15.73 -14.22
CA TYR A 134 17.45 14.47 -13.68
C TYR A 134 16.74 14.61 -12.33
N PHE A 135 17.14 15.58 -11.53
CA PHE A 135 16.57 15.82 -10.19
C PHE A 135 15.97 17.22 -10.10
N PRO A 136 14.70 17.40 -10.53
CA PRO A 136 14.03 18.68 -10.47
C PRO A 136 13.69 19.08 -9.03
N SER A 137 13.52 20.39 -8.81
CA SER A 137 13.04 20.92 -7.54
C SER A 137 11.56 20.61 -7.33
N PRO A 138 11.08 20.55 -6.06
CA PRO A 138 9.64 20.43 -5.76
C PRO A 138 8.80 21.52 -6.43
N ALA A 139 9.32 22.74 -6.54
CA ALA A 139 8.68 23.85 -7.22
C ALA A 139 8.45 23.57 -8.72
N ALA A 140 9.48 23.08 -9.42
CA ALA A 140 9.38 22.70 -10.83
C ALA A 140 8.41 21.54 -11.08
N VAL A 141 8.35 20.57 -10.16
CA VAL A 141 7.38 19.47 -10.23
C VAL A 141 5.95 19.99 -10.08
N LEU A 142 5.70 20.86 -9.09
CA LEU A 142 4.39 21.48 -8.88
C LEU A 142 3.96 22.31 -10.09
N GLN A 143 4.88 23.08 -10.67
CA GLN A 143 4.62 23.85 -11.89
C GLN A 143 4.18 22.93 -13.03
N SER A 144 4.86 21.79 -13.23
CA SER A 144 4.50 20.82 -14.27
C SER A 144 3.12 20.19 -14.03
N LEU A 145 2.75 19.91 -12.78
CA LEU A 145 1.41 19.41 -12.42
C LEU A 145 0.30 20.37 -12.84
N VAL A 146 0.53 21.68 -12.70
CA VAL A 146 -0.47 22.70 -13.05
C VAL A 146 -0.46 23.00 -14.55
N THR A 147 0.72 23.08 -15.15
CA THR A 147 0.85 23.41 -16.59
C THR A 147 0.27 22.30 -17.48
N ASP A 148 0.57 21.03 -17.16
CA ASP A 148 0.15 19.89 -17.98
C ASP A 148 -1.11 19.20 -17.41
N ARG A 149 -1.88 19.88 -16.54
CA ARG A 149 -3.04 19.30 -15.84
C ARG A 149 -4.02 18.56 -16.74
N ASP A 150 -4.32 19.12 -17.91
CA ASP A 150 -5.31 18.58 -18.83
C ASP A 150 -4.79 17.28 -19.49
N LEU A 151 -3.52 17.26 -19.88
CA LEU A 151 -2.85 16.07 -20.42
C LEU A 151 -2.66 14.99 -19.37
N LEU A 152 -2.30 15.37 -18.12
CA LEU A 152 -2.17 14.47 -16.99
C LEU A 152 -3.51 13.87 -16.59
N PHE A 153 -4.59 14.65 -16.63
CA PHE A 153 -5.93 14.17 -16.34
C PHE A 153 -6.39 13.16 -17.41
N ASP A 154 -6.23 13.48 -18.70
CA ASP A 154 -6.55 12.58 -19.80
C ASP A 154 -5.75 11.27 -19.69
N SER A 155 -4.43 11.36 -19.47
CA SER A 155 -3.56 10.22 -19.25
C SER A 155 -3.99 9.37 -18.06
N THR A 156 -4.42 10.01 -16.96
CA THR A 156 -4.91 9.30 -15.77
C THR A 156 -6.19 8.54 -16.07
N CYS A 157 -7.12 9.14 -16.80
CA CYS A 157 -8.38 8.49 -17.21
C CYS A 157 -8.11 7.26 -18.09
N HIS A 158 -7.20 7.37 -19.06
CA HIS A 158 -6.81 6.25 -19.92
C HIS A 158 -6.17 5.11 -19.12
N SER A 159 -5.21 5.42 -18.24
CA SER A 159 -4.59 4.42 -17.35
C SER A 159 -5.62 3.77 -16.42
N LEU A 160 -6.58 4.53 -15.90
CA LEU A 160 -7.65 4.01 -15.04
C LEU A 160 -8.54 3.01 -15.77
N ILE A 161 -9.00 3.35 -16.97
CA ILE A 161 -9.84 2.48 -17.79
C ILE A 161 -9.09 1.19 -18.12
N LEU A 162 -7.85 1.31 -18.59
CA LEU A 162 -7.02 0.17 -18.98
C LEU A 162 -6.75 -0.76 -17.78
N LEU A 163 -6.40 -0.18 -16.63
CA LEU A 163 -6.17 -0.92 -15.40
C LEU A 163 -7.44 -1.66 -14.94
N LEU A 164 -8.56 -0.94 -14.83
CA LEU A 164 -9.80 -1.53 -14.32
C LEU A 164 -10.34 -2.64 -15.24
N CYS A 165 -10.29 -2.45 -16.55
CA CYS A 165 -10.72 -3.47 -17.51
C CYS A 165 -9.81 -4.70 -17.46
N GLY A 166 -8.50 -4.51 -17.51
CA GLY A 166 -7.52 -5.61 -17.44
C GLY A 166 -7.58 -6.33 -16.08
N TYR A 167 -7.68 -5.58 -14.98
CA TYR A 167 -7.81 -6.14 -13.64
C TYR A 167 -9.10 -6.94 -13.48
N ALA A 168 -10.25 -6.41 -13.91
CA ALA A 168 -11.53 -7.11 -13.81
C ALA A 168 -11.52 -8.42 -14.63
N LEU A 169 -10.97 -8.39 -15.84
CA LEU A 169 -10.80 -9.58 -16.66
C LEU A 169 -9.91 -10.62 -15.99
N GLY A 170 -8.74 -10.21 -15.49
CA GLY A 170 -7.81 -11.09 -14.78
C GLY A 170 -8.39 -11.68 -13.51
N VAL A 171 -9.15 -10.90 -12.74
CA VAL A 171 -9.88 -11.36 -11.54
C VAL A 171 -10.95 -12.38 -11.92
N ALA A 172 -11.77 -12.10 -12.94
CA ALA A 172 -12.84 -13.01 -13.35
C ALA A 172 -12.28 -14.38 -13.77
N VAL A 173 -11.28 -14.38 -14.66
CA VAL A 173 -10.61 -15.61 -15.12
C VAL A 173 -9.85 -16.29 -13.96
N GLY A 174 -9.22 -15.50 -13.09
CA GLY A 174 -8.46 -15.98 -11.94
C GLY A 174 -9.35 -16.65 -10.87
N LEU A 175 -10.47 -16.05 -10.56
CA LEU A 175 -11.44 -16.65 -9.62
C LEU A 175 -12.03 -17.94 -10.19
N PHE A 176 -12.45 -17.91 -11.46
CA PHE A 176 -13.01 -19.09 -12.10
C PHE A 176 -12.03 -20.25 -12.12
N SER A 177 -10.82 -20.03 -12.66
CA SER A 177 -9.77 -21.05 -12.73
C SER A 177 -9.32 -21.52 -11.33
N GLY A 178 -9.20 -20.58 -10.37
CA GLY A 178 -8.84 -20.88 -9.00
C GLY A 178 -9.86 -21.75 -8.28
N VAL A 179 -11.16 -21.47 -8.43
CA VAL A 179 -12.25 -22.31 -7.86
C VAL A 179 -12.21 -23.69 -8.51
N CYS A 180 -12.09 -23.79 -9.82
CA CYS A 180 -12.03 -25.08 -10.53
C CYS A 180 -10.84 -25.95 -10.05
N ILE A 181 -9.64 -25.34 -9.95
CA ILE A 181 -8.43 -26.01 -9.49
C ILE A 181 -8.52 -26.38 -8.00
N GLY A 182 -9.09 -25.47 -7.19
CA GLY A 182 -9.24 -25.67 -5.75
C GLY A 182 -10.23 -26.78 -5.40
N TRP A 183 -11.31 -26.91 -6.16
CA TRP A 183 -12.39 -27.84 -5.89
C TRP A 183 -12.21 -29.22 -6.52
N SER A 184 -11.76 -29.30 -7.77
CA SER A 184 -11.66 -30.55 -8.53
C SER A 184 -10.25 -31.13 -8.55
N HIS A 185 -10.10 -32.37 -8.11
CA HIS A 185 -8.82 -33.08 -8.15
C HIS A 185 -8.29 -33.24 -9.59
N GLN A 186 -9.18 -33.52 -10.56
CA GLN A 186 -8.79 -33.66 -11.98
C GLN A 186 -8.29 -32.34 -12.57
N VAL A 187 -9.00 -31.23 -12.32
CA VAL A 187 -8.59 -29.91 -12.80
C VAL A 187 -7.28 -29.47 -12.12
N ARG A 188 -7.11 -29.81 -10.86
CA ARG A 188 -5.85 -29.56 -10.12
C ARG A 188 -4.67 -30.30 -10.73
N TYR A 189 -4.87 -31.57 -11.09
CA TYR A 189 -3.80 -32.38 -11.67
C TYR A 189 -3.20 -31.75 -12.93
N TRP A 190 -4.01 -31.20 -13.81
CA TRP A 190 -3.57 -30.52 -15.02
C TRP A 190 -3.25 -29.04 -14.84
N GLY A 191 -4.01 -28.35 -14.02
CA GLY A 191 -3.90 -26.90 -13.83
C GLY A 191 -2.69 -26.49 -13.00
N MET A 192 -2.32 -27.24 -11.96
CA MET A 192 -1.19 -26.87 -11.11
C MET A 192 0.16 -26.90 -11.81
N PRO A 193 0.51 -27.88 -12.65
CA PRO A 193 1.74 -27.83 -13.43
C PRO A 193 1.78 -26.60 -14.36
N LEU A 194 0.66 -26.28 -15.03
CA LEU A 194 0.57 -25.12 -15.91
C LEU A 194 0.84 -23.81 -15.13
N LEU A 195 0.22 -23.64 -13.95
CA LEU A 195 0.46 -22.50 -13.09
C LEU A 195 1.91 -22.38 -12.61
N LYS A 196 2.55 -23.51 -12.32
CA LYS A 196 3.96 -23.54 -11.90
C LYS A 196 4.93 -23.17 -13.02
N ILE A 197 4.55 -23.40 -14.27
CA ILE A 197 5.37 -23.03 -15.44
C ILE A 197 5.14 -21.56 -15.82
N VAL A 198 3.88 -21.14 -15.92
CA VAL A 198 3.53 -19.79 -16.40
C VAL A 198 3.75 -18.72 -15.30
N GLY A 199 3.47 -19.07 -14.04
CA GLY A 199 3.46 -18.13 -12.94
C GLY A 199 4.78 -17.39 -12.66
N PRO A 200 5.94 -18.07 -12.68
CA PRO A 200 7.21 -17.39 -12.47
C PRO A 200 7.60 -16.41 -13.58
N ILE A 201 6.98 -16.51 -14.77
CA ILE A 201 7.30 -15.66 -15.91
C ILE A 201 6.58 -14.32 -15.70
N PRO A 202 7.31 -13.18 -15.56
CA PRO A 202 6.69 -11.88 -15.44
C PRO A 202 5.79 -11.58 -16.65
N ALA A 203 4.60 -11.02 -16.40
CA ALA A 203 3.67 -10.67 -17.49
C ALA A 203 4.31 -9.72 -18.53
N THR A 204 5.23 -8.86 -18.10
CA THR A 204 5.97 -7.96 -18.98
C THR A 204 6.89 -8.68 -19.98
N ALA A 205 7.35 -9.89 -19.68
CA ALA A 205 8.14 -10.68 -20.63
C ALA A 205 7.34 -11.14 -21.84
N TRP A 206 6.01 -11.14 -21.76
CA TRP A 206 5.11 -11.51 -22.85
C TRP A 206 4.77 -10.34 -23.77
N ILE A 207 5.27 -9.12 -23.52
CA ILE A 207 4.96 -7.92 -24.32
C ILE A 207 5.19 -8.13 -25.81
N PRO A 208 6.36 -8.64 -26.29
CA PRO A 208 6.59 -8.80 -27.71
C PRO A 208 5.57 -9.74 -28.38
N LEU A 209 5.23 -10.83 -27.68
CA LEU A 209 4.25 -11.80 -28.19
C LEU A 209 2.84 -11.21 -28.18
N ALA A 210 2.46 -10.52 -27.10
CA ALA A 210 1.15 -9.89 -26.98
C ALA A 210 0.93 -8.83 -28.05
N MET A 211 1.95 -8.04 -28.39
CA MET A 211 1.86 -7.02 -29.45
C MET A 211 1.68 -7.62 -30.84
N VAL A 212 2.26 -8.79 -31.13
CA VAL A 212 2.09 -9.46 -32.41
C VAL A 212 0.73 -10.15 -32.56
N LEU A 213 0.24 -10.73 -31.44
CA LEU A 213 -1.01 -11.51 -31.47
C LEU A 213 -2.27 -10.64 -31.31
N SER A 214 -2.16 -9.43 -30.79
CA SER A 214 -3.32 -8.59 -30.50
C SER A 214 -3.67 -7.66 -31.65
N PRO A 215 -4.97 -7.40 -31.84
CA PRO A 215 -5.43 -6.51 -32.96
C PRO A 215 -5.09 -5.03 -32.67
N SER A 216 -4.80 -4.65 -31.43
CA SER A 216 -4.42 -3.29 -31.05
C SER A 216 -3.54 -3.29 -29.80
N ALA A 217 -2.74 -2.23 -29.65
CA ALA A 217 -1.89 -2.03 -28.48
C ALA A 217 -2.69 -1.98 -27.15
N MET A 218 -3.89 -1.43 -27.19
CA MET A 218 -4.77 -1.37 -26.00
C MET A 218 -5.24 -2.77 -25.58
N VAL A 219 -5.62 -3.63 -26.52
CA VAL A 219 -6.00 -5.03 -26.25
C VAL A 219 -4.81 -5.81 -25.75
N SER A 220 -3.62 -5.60 -26.30
CA SER A 220 -2.37 -6.19 -25.84
C SER A 220 -2.09 -5.84 -24.39
N ALA A 221 -2.13 -4.55 -24.04
CA ALA A 221 -1.91 -4.06 -22.70
C ALA A 221 -2.96 -4.62 -21.71
N MET A 222 -4.23 -4.65 -22.09
CA MET A 222 -5.31 -5.23 -21.28
C MET A 222 -5.08 -6.73 -21.02
N ALA A 223 -4.67 -7.49 -22.03
CA ALA A 223 -4.38 -8.92 -21.89
C ALA A 223 -3.18 -9.17 -20.97
N LEU A 224 -2.14 -8.34 -21.05
CA LEU A 224 -0.96 -8.43 -20.18
C LEU A 224 -1.31 -8.12 -18.73
N ILE A 225 -2.12 -7.09 -18.49
CA ILE A 225 -2.62 -6.76 -17.14
C ILE A 225 -3.46 -7.92 -16.61
N ALA A 226 -4.37 -8.47 -17.43
CA ALA A 226 -5.18 -9.60 -17.04
C ALA A 226 -4.32 -10.85 -16.70
N LEU A 227 -3.26 -11.12 -17.45
CA LEU A 227 -2.31 -12.20 -17.19
C LEU A 227 -1.58 -11.99 -15.86
N ALA A 228 -1.13 -10.76 -15.57
CA ALA A 228 -0.45 -10.41 -14.32
C ALA A 228 -1.34 -10.63 -13.09
N VAL A 229 -2.64 -10.37 -13.21
CA VAL A 229 -3.64 -10.55 -12.16
C VAL A 229 -4.06 -12.00 -12.03
N TRP A 230 -4.23 -12.68 -13.16
CA TRP A 230 -4.74 -14.05 -13.22
C TRP A 230 -3.96 -15.02 -12.34
N PHE A 231 -2.64 -14.97 -12.39
CA PHE A 231 -1.80 -15.93 -11.67
C PHE A 231 -1.97 -15.83 -10.13
N PRO A 232 -1.74 -14.69 -9.46
CA PRO A 232 -1.87 -14.61 -8.01
C PRO A 232 -3.31 -14.85 -7.54
N VAL A 233 -4.31 -14.40 -8.28
CA VAL A 233 -5.72 -14.64 -7.95
C VAL A 233 -6.05 -16.12 -8.06
N THR A 234 -5.62 -16.81 -9.14
CA THR A 234 -5.84 -18.25 -9.30
C THR A 234 -5.20 -19.07 -8.19
N MET A 235 -3.93 -18.80 -7.91
CA MET A 235 -3.16 -19.56 -6.90
C MET A 235 -3.76 -19.42 -5.50
N LEU A 236 -4.10 -18.21 -5.10
CA LEU A 236 -4.63 -17.97 -3.75
C LEU A 236 -6.09 -18.37 -3.62
N THR A 237 -6.88 -18.26 -4.68
CA THR A 237 -8.24 -18.82 -4.72
C THR A 237 -8.20 -20.34 -4.64
N ALA A 238 -7.37 -21.00 -5.43
CA ALA A 238 -7.21 -22.44 -5.41
C ALA A 238 -6.76 -22.96 -4.03
N SER A 239 -5.77 -22.28 -3.43
CA SER A 239 -5.31 -22.59 -2.08
C SER A 239 -6.41 -22.40 -1.05
N GLY A 240 -7.14 -21.27 -1.08
CA GLY A 240 -8.22 -20.99 -0.15
C GLY A 240 -9.35 -22.02 -0.22
N VAL A 241 -9.79 -22.37 -1.43
CA VAL A 241 -10.85 -23.35 -1.66
C VAL A 241 -10.40 -24.75 -1.21
N SER A 242 -9.17 -25.17 -1.54
CA SER A 242 -8.68 -26.48 -1.15
C SER A 242 -8.41 -26.65 0.34
N ASN A 243 -8.13 -25.57 1.04
CA ASN A 243 -7.89 -25.57 2.49
C ASN A 243 -9.16 -25.35 3.32
N THR A 244 -10.35 -25.37 2.69
CA THR A 244 -11.62 -25.32 3.42
C THR A 244 -11.72 -26.53 4.36
N ARG A 245 -12.00 -26.28 5.64
CA ARG A 245 -12.09 -27.32 6.66
C ARG A 245 -13.10 -28.39 6.27
N ALA A 246 -12.70 -29.66 6.27
CA ALA A 246 -13.57 -30.78 5.94
C ALA A 246 -14.86 -30.81 6.78
N ALA A 247 -14.76 -30.47 8.08
CA ALA A 247 -15.90 -30.40 8.98
C ALA A 247 -17.04 -29.48 8.46
N TYR A 248 -16.73 -28.35 7.83
CA TYR A 248 -17.77 -27.48 7.26
C TYR A 248 -18.48 -28.14 6.08
N LEU A 249 -17.71 -28.84 5.24
CA LEU A 249 -18.26 -29.55 4.09
C LEU A 249 -19.08 -30.75 4.52
N ASP A 250 -18.66 -31.48 5.54
CA ASP A 250 -19.34 -32.68 6.02
C ASP A 250 -20.64 -32.33 6.73
N VAL A 251 -20.66 -31.30 7.58
CA VAL A 251 -21.93 -30.79 8.19
C VAL A 251 -22.91 -30.35 7.10
N ALA A 252 -22.47 -29.64 6.08
CA ALA A 252 -23.36 -29.23 5.01
C ALA A 252 -23.89 -30.43 4.21
N ARG A 253 -23.05 -31.47 3.97
CA ARG A 253 -23.48 -32.70 3.31
C ARG A 253 -24.53 -33.50 4.11
N THR A 254 -24.36 -33.61 5.43
CA THR A 254 -25.32 -34.29 6.29
C THR A 254 -26.67 -33.57 6.31
N LEU A 255 -26.67 -32.26 6.05
CA LEU A 255 -27.89 -31.45 5.88
C LEU A 255 -28.45 -31.50 4.45
N GLY A 256 -27.94 -32.37 3.57
CA GLY A 256 -28.45 -32.56 2.21
C GLY A 256 -27.93 -31.57 1.17
N ALA A 257 -26.86 -30.82 1.46
CA ALA A 257 -26.30 -29.82 0.52
C ALA A 257 -25.74 -30.47 -0.75
N GLY A 258 -26.24 -30.04 -1.91
CA GLY A 258 -25.68 -30.42 -3.21
C GLY A 258 -24.34 -29.76 -3.54
N ARG A 259 -23.64 -30.24 -4.59
CA ARG A 259 -22.31 -29.76 -4.98
C ARG A 259 -22.23 -28.25 -5.20
N ALA A 260 -23.21 -27.66 -5.87
CA ALA A 260 -23.22 -26.20 -6.12
C ALA A 260 -23.32 -25.42 -4.80
N PHE A 261 -24.16 -25.88 -3.86
CA PHE A 261 -24.28 -25.27 -2.54
C PHE A 261 -22.96 -25.32 -1.78
N LEU A 262 -22.26 -26.45 -1.80
CA LEU A 262 -20.95 -26.62 -1.15
C LEU A 262 -19.88 -25.64 -1.72
N ILE A 263 -19.87 -25.43 -3.04
CA ILE A 263 -18.94 -24.51 -3.67
C ILE A 263 -19.28 -23.05 -3.32
N PHE A 264 -20.49 -22.62 -3.64
CA PHE A 264 -20.84 -21.18 -3.59
C PHE A 264 -21.19 -20.68 -2.20
N ARG A 265 -21.73 -21.55 -1.32
CA ARG A 265 -22.18 -21.16 0.03
C ARG A 265 -21.25 -21.58 1.16
N VAL A 266 -20.31 -22.51 0.91
CA VAL A 266 -19.39 -22.98 1.94
C VAL A 266 -17.93 -22.71 1.55
N ALA A 267 -17.46 -23.26 0.42
CA ALA A 267 -16.04 -23.20 0.08
C ALA A 267 -15.57 -21.79 -0.31
N ILE A 268 -16.30 -21.08 -1.19
CA ILE A 268 -15.94 -19.72 -1.61
C ILE A 268 -15.97 -18.74 -0.43
N PRO A 269 -17.04 -18.68 0.42
CA PRO A 269 -17.02 -17.83 1.60
C PRO A 269 -15.89 -18.15 2.58
N ALA A 270 -15.57 -19.42 2.79
CA ALA A 270 -14.45 -19.82 3.63
C ALA A 270 -13.08 -19.42 3.04
N ALA A 271 -12.97 -19.39 1.71
CA ALA A 271 -11.76 -19.00 0.98
C ALA A 271 -11.59 -17.48 0.80
N LEU A 272 -12.60 -16.65 1.09
CA LEU A 272 -12.55 -15.20 0.86
C LEU A 272 -11.30 -14.50 1.42
N PRO A 273 -10.79 -14.83 2.61
CA PRO A 273 -9.55 -14.21 3.09
C PRO A 273 -8.37 -14.43 2.16
N SER A 274 -8.19 -15.64 1.67
CA SER A 274 -7.14 -15.99 0.71
C SER A 274 -7.38 -15.34 -0.65
N ILE A 275 -8.62 -15.26 -1.10
CA ILE A 275 -9.02 -14.59 -2.33
C ILE A 275 -8.62 -13.11 -2.26
N PHE A 276 -8.92 -12.40 -1.16
CA PHE A 276 -8.54 -11.00 -1.01
C PHE A 276 -7.03 -10.79 -1.03
N ILE A 277 -6.24 -11.71 -0.45
CA ILE A 277 -4.78 -11.65 -0.59
C ILE A 277 -4.39 -11.75 -2.07
N GLY A 278 -5.02 -12.64 -2.83
CA GLY A 278 -4.82 -12.76 -4.28
C GLY A 278 -5.16 -11.49 -5.04
N LEU A 279 -6.28 -10.85 -4.69
CA LEU A 279 -6.70 -9.58 -5.28
C LEU A 279 -5.69 -8.45 -5.01
N PHE A 280 -5.14 -8.34 -3.80
CA PHE A 280 -4.11 -7.35 -3.46
C PHE A 280 -2.81 -7.60 -4.23
N MET A 281 -2.34 -8.85 -4.27
CA MET A 281 -1.14 -9.20 -5.03
C MET A 281 -1.32 -8.97 -6.53
N GLY A 282 -2.50 -9.33 -7.06
CA GLY A 282 -2.87 -9.10 -8.45
C GLY A 282 -2.94 -7.60 -8.78
N LEU A 283 -3.47 -6.77 -7.87
CA LEU A 283 -3.51 -5.32 -8.08
C LEU A 283 -2.09 -4.73 -8.13
N GLY A 284 -1.19 -5.14 -7.25
CA GLY A 284 0.22 -4.71 -7.30
C GLY A 284 0.91 -5.11 -8.60
N ALA A 285 0.73 -6.37 -9.03
CA ALA A 285 1.29 -6.86 -10.29
C ALA A 285 0.70 -6.13 -11.52
N SER A 286 -0.61 -5.86 -11.50
CA SER A 286 -1.29 -5.15 -12.59
C SER A 286 -0.79 -3.72 -12.76
N PHE A 287 -0.49 -3.01 -11.66
CA PHE A 287 0.03 -1.65 -11.71
C PHE A 287 1.42 -1.59 -12.35
N LEU A 288 2.33 -2.49 -11.98
CA LEU A 288 3.65 -2.60 -12.62
C LEU A 288 3.52 -2.90 -14.11
N THR A 289 2.65 -3.86 -14.47
CA THR A 289 2.41 -4.23 -15.86
C THR A 289 1.77 -3.10 -16.66
N LEU A 290 0.83 -2.34 -16.08
CA LEU A 290 0.20 -1.16 -16.68
C LEU A 290 1.27 -0.16 -17.13
N VAL A 291 2.13 0.28 -16.20
CA VAL A 291 3.16 1.28 -16.52
C VAL A 291 4.05 0.82 -17.66
N VAL A 292 4.54 -0.43 -17.61
CA VAL A 292 5.42 -0.97 -18.67
C VAL A 292 4.67 -1.13 -19.99
N ALA A 293 3.44 -1.60 -19.99
CA ALA A 293 2.64 -1.77 -21.21
C ALA A 293 2.34 -0.43 -21.90
N GLU A 294 2.07 0.61 -21.11
CA GLU A 294 1.86 1.96 -21.63
C GLU A 294 3.14 2.60 -22.20
N THR A 295 4.32 2.31 -21.62
CA THR A 295 5.58 2.84 -22.17
C THR A 295 5.97 2.24 -23.51
N VAL A 296 5.55 0.99 -23.79
CA VAL A 296 6.01 0.25 -24.98
C VAL A 296 5.03 0.32 -26.14
N GLY A 297 3.71 0.29 -25.89
CA GLY A 297 2.77 0.02 -26.97
C GLY A 297 1.62 1.01 -27.10
N VAL A 298 1.19 1.66 -26.02
CA VAL A 298 0.00 2.53 -26.01
C VAL A 298 0.42 3.99 -26.18
N LYS A 299 -0.30 4.76 -26.98
CA LYS A 299 0.00 6.19 -27.22
C LYS A 299 -0.79 7.12 -26.28
N SER A 300 -1.14 6.64 -25.10
CA SER A 300 -1.90 7.36 -24.08
C SER A 300 -1.66 6.72 -22.71
N GLY A 301 -1.96 7.44 -21.64
CA GLY A 301 -1.77 6.96 -20.27
C GLY A 301 -0.56 7.54 -19.57
N LEU A 302 -0.50 7.34 -18.25
CA LEU A 302 0.58 7.91 -17.42
C LEU A 302 1.94 7.31 -17.74
N GLY A 303 2.03 6.01 -18.05
CA GLY A 303 3.28 5.37 -18.46
C GLY A 303 3.79 5.92 -19.79
N TRP A 304 2.90 6.14 -20.76
CA TRP A 304 3.26 6.82 -22.02
C TRP A 304 3.76 8.24 -21.75
N TYR A 305 3.05 9.01 -20.90
CA TYR A 305 3.46 10.37 -20.54
C TYR A 305 4.86 10.41 -19.93
N VAL A 306 5.17 9.47 -19.03
CA VAL A 306 6.52 9.33 -18.43
C VAL A 306 7.56 9.07 -19.53
N SER A 307 7.31 8.11 -20.42
CA SER A 307 8.25 7.78 -21.51
C SER A 307 8.47 8.96 -22.46
N TRP A 308 7.38 9.67 -22.79
CA TRP A 308 7.42 10.86 -23.63
C TRP A 308 8.25 11.98 -22.96
N ALA A 309 7.98 12.28 -21.69
CA ALA A 309 8.72 13.30 -20.94
C ALA A 309 10.21 12.96 -20.76
N GLN A 310 10.54 11.69 -20.54
CA GLN A 310 11.92 11.20 -20.49
C GLN A 310 12.64 11.41 -21.82
N GLY A 311 11.98 11.15 -22.95
CA GLY A 311 12.54 11.36 -24.29
C GLY A 311 12.94 12.82 -24.55
N TRP A 312 12.26 13.78 -23.92
CA TRP A 312 12.57 15.21 -23.99
C TRP A 312 13.46 15.72 -22.85
N ALA A 313 13.95 14.82 -21.98
CA ALA A 313 14.69 15.15 -20.77
C ALA A 313 13.93 16.09 -19.78
N GLU A 314 12.59 16.12 -19.86
CA GLU A 314 11.72 16.92 -18.98
C GLU A 314 11.37 16.16 -17.69
N TYR A 315 12.38 15.90 -16.87
CA TYR A 315 12.20 15.08 -15.65
C TYR A 315 11.22 15.67 -14.64
N ARG A 316 11.01 16.99 -14.61
CA ARG A 316 9.97 17.64 -13.80
C ARG A 316 8.57 17.06 -14.10
N LYS A 317 8.28 16.76 -15.36
CA LYS A 317 7.03 16.11 -15.81
C LYS A 317 6.98 14.64 -15.40
N VAL A 318 8.11 13.95 -15.45
CA VAL A 318 8.23 12.55 -14.97
C VAL A 318 7.86 12.47 -13.50
N TYR A 319 8.43 13.33 -12.64
CA TYR A 319 8.11 13.34 -11.22
C TYR A 319 6.65 13.73 -10.95
N ALA A 320 6.09 14.66 -11.73
CA ALA A 320 4.67 15.01 -11.66
C ALA A 320 3.77 13.80 -11.94
N ALA A 321 4.06 13.03 -13.00
CA ALA A 321 3.33 11.80 -13.32
C ALA A 321 3.49 10.72 -12.23
N LEU A 322 4.70 10.55 -11.67
CA LEU A 322 4.94 9.60 -10.59
C LEU A 322 4.12 9.94 -9.33
N LEU A 323 3.97 11.22 -8.99
CA LEU A 323 3.11 11.64 -7.86
C LEU A 323 1.64 11.31 -8.12
N ILE A 324 1.14 11.55 -9.34
CA ILE A 324 -0.22 11.18 -9.72
C ILE A 324 -0.40 9.66 -9.69
N MET A 325 0.56 8.89 -10.21
CA MET A 325 0.54 7.43 -10.15
C MET A 325 0.47 6.93 -8.71
N ALA A 326 1.27 7.51 -7.81
CA ALA A 326 1.27 7.14 -6.39
C ALA A 326 -0.09 7.42 -5.72
N ALA A 327 -0.68 8.60 -5.97
CA ALA A 327 -1.98 8.97 -5.45
C ALA A 327 -3.10 8.08 -6.01
N PHE A 328 -3.09 7.85 -7.32
CA PHE A 328 -4.02 7.00 -8.05
C PHE A 328 -3.99 5.56 -7.54
N PHE A 329 -2.80 4.93 -7.48
CA PHE A 329 -2.64 3.56 -7.00
C PHE A 329 -3.03 3.42 -5.52
N SER A 330 -2.61 4.36 -4.67
CA SER A 330 -2.98 4.40 -3.24
C SER A 330 -4.49 4.49 -3.05
N THR A 331 -5.18 5.25 -3.89
CA THR A 331 -6.64 5.40 -3.83
C THR A 331 -7.34 4.09 -4.17
N ILE A 332 -6.92 3.40 -5.25
CA ILE A 332 -7.50 2.11 -5.65
C ILE A 332 -7.21 1.03 -4.59
N MET A 333 -5.98 0.99 -4.08
CA MET A 333 -5.60 0.05 -3.02
C MET A 333 -6.45 0.27 -1.76
N THR A 334 -6.63 1.53 -1.35
CA THR A 334 -7.48 1.88 -0.20
C THR A 334 -8.94 1.49 -0.43
N ALA A 335 -9.46 1.69 -1.65
CA ALA A 335 -10.80 1.26 -2.02
C ALA A 335 -10.96 -0.28 -1.89
N LEU A 336 -9.98 -1.04 -2.37
CA LEU A 336 -9.97 -2.50 -2.25
C LEU A 336 -9.90 -2.95 -0.78
N PHE A 337 -9.12 -2.28 0.08
CA PHE A 337 -9.12 -2.54 1.52
C PHE A 337 -10.48 -2.28 2.16
N LYS A 338 -11.16 -1.19 1.81
CA LYS A 338 -12.51 -0.89 2.30
C LYS A 338 -13.52 -1.96 1.87
N VAL A 339 -13.43 -2.46 0.64
CA VAL A 339 -14.27 -3.56 0.14
C VAL A 339 -14.01 -4.83 0.95
N ARG A 340 -12.73 -5.21 1.15
CA ARG A 340 -12.36 -6.35 1.99
C ARG A 340 -12.97 -6.24 3.39
N ASP A 341 -12.80 -5.09 4.04
CA ASP A 341 -13.25 -4.89 5.42
C ASP A 341 -14.77 -4.95 5.56
N ARG A 342 -15.50 -4.56 4.50
CA ARG A 342 -16.96 -4.69 4.44
C ARG A 342 -17.41 -6.12 4.16
N VAL A 343 -16.70 -6.84 3.31
CA VAL A 343 -17.02 -8.23 2.96
C VAL A 343 -16.64 -9.19 4.09
N LEU A 344 -15.52 -8.97 4.80
CA LEU A 344 -15.00 -9.84 5.85
C LEU A 344 -15.39 -9.39 7.28
N VAL A 345 -16.56 -8.76 7.45
CA VAL A 345 -17.02 -8.27 8.78
C VAL A 345 -17.04 -9.37 9.83
N TRP A 346 -17.39 -10.61 9.44
CA TRP A 346 -17.42 -11.76 10.37
C TRP A 346 -16.05 -12.19 10.91
N GLN A 347 -14.95 -11.81 10.26
CA GLN A 347 -13.59 -12.12 10.74
C GLN A 347 -13.09 -11.14 11.80
N LYS A 348 -13.67 -9.95 11.93
CA LYS A 348 -13.24 -8.91 12.88
C LYS A 348 -13.36 -9.33 14.36
N GLY A 349 -14.03 -10.43 14.68
CA GLY A 349 -14.13 -10.99 16.03
C GLY A 349 -12.97 -11.90 16.43
N VAL A 350 -12.11 -12.34 15.51
CA VAL A 350 -11.09 -13.37 15.75
C VAL A 350 -9.68 -12.77 15.86
N ILE A 351 -9.42 -11.61 15.28
CA ILE A 351 -8.09 -10.98 15.31
C ILE A 351 -8.27 -9.48 15.63
N LYS A 352 -7.99 -9.12 16.87
CA LYS A 352 -7.72 -7.73 17.27
C LYS A 352 -6.23 -7.47 16.99
N TRP A 353 -5.92 -6.67 15.99
CA TRP A 353 -4.60 -6.08 15.78
C TRP A 353 -4.55 -4.72 16.48
#